data_158306ef04c47a93f4d65a90c652fc3b
#
_entry.id   158306ef04c47a93f4d65a90c652fc3b
#
_cell.length_a   1.000
_cell.length_b   1.000
_cell.length_c   1.000
_cell.angle_alpha   90.00
_cell.angle_beta   90.00
_cell.angle_gamma   90.00
#
_symmetry.space_group_name_H-M   'P 1'
#
loop_
_entity.id
_entity.type
_entity.pdbx_description
1 polymer ?
#
loop_
_entity_poly.entity_id
_entity_poly.type
_entity_poly.pdbx_seq_one_letter_code
_entity_poly.pdbx_strand_id
1 'polypeptide(L)'
;MKLSYRFEDALLMATRLHANQKRKGADIPYVSHLLAVASLVLEHGGTEDQAIAALLHDAFEEQGGRDTLERIREEFGEDVAKIVD
;
A
#
# COMPACT_ATOMS: atom_id res chain seq x y z
N MET A 1 16.71 2.78 -9.45
CA MET A 1 16.43 2.64 -8.01
C MET A 1 16.15 1.17 -7.72
N LYS A 2 16.69 0.65 -6.64
CA LYS A 2 16.48 -0.74 -6.25
C LYS A 2 15.50 -0.81 -5.10
N LEU A 3 14.47 -1.64 -5.21
CA LEU A 3 13.51 -1.84 -4.14
C LEU A 3 14.12 -2.72 -3.05
N SER A 4 13.81 -2.41 -1.79
CA SER A 4 14.30 -3.14 -0.64
C SER A 4 13.24 -4.08 -0.07
N TYR A 5 13.59 -4.79 1.02
CA TYR A 5 12.64 -5.63 1.73
C TYR A 5 11.42 -4.83 2.22
N ARG A 6 11.56 -3.53 2.38
CA ARG A 6 10.44 -2.67 2.81
C ARG A 6 9.29 -2.72 1.81
N PHE A 7 9.61 -2.71 0.51
CA PHE A 7 8.57 -2.85 -0.51
C PHE A 7 7.92 -4.23 -0.46
N GLU A 8 8.72 -5.27 -0.27
CA GLU A 8 8.21 -6.63 -0.13
C GLU A 8 7.25 -6.74 1.06
N ASP A 9 7.64 -6.17 2.21
CA ASP A 9 6.79 -6.18 3.41
C ASP A 9 5.49 -5.40 3.17
N ALA A 10 5.56 -4.28 2.47
CA ALA A 10 4.38 -3.49 2.16
C ALA A 10 3.43 -4.25 1.23
N LEU A 11 3.97 -4.94 0.24
CA LEU A 11 3.17 -5.75 -0.68
C LEU A 11 2.47 -6.88 0.08
N LEU A 12 3.19 -7.54 0.98
CA LEU A 12 2.62 -8.59 1.80
C LEU A 12 1.50 -8.05 2.70
N MET A 13 1.74 -6.92 3.34
CA MET A 13 0.74 -6.28 4.19
C MET A 13 -0.51 -5.90 3.40
N ALA A 14 -0.34 -5.27 2.24
CA ALA A 14 -1.46 -4.89 1.39
C ALA A 14 -2.26 -6.10 0.95
N THR A 15 -1.58 -7.16 0.54
CA THR A 15 -2.23 -8.38 0.10
C THR A 15 -3.06 -9.01 1.23
N ARG A 16 -2.51 -9.03 2.43
CA ARG A 16 -3.20 -9.61 3.58
C ARG A 16 -4.37 -8.76 4.06
N LEU A 17 -4.18 -7.44 4.13
CA LEU A 17 -5.25 -6.54 4.58
C LEU A 17 -6.47 -6.56 3.67
N HIS A 18 -6.24 -6.70 2.38
CA HIS A 18 -7.33 -6.67 1.39
C HIS A 18 -7.66 -8.06 0.83
N ALA A 19 -7.26 -9.14 1.56
CA ALA A 19 -7.38 -10.52 1.07
C ALA A 19 -8.80 -10.89 0.68
N ASN A 20 -9.79 -10.38 1.41
CA ASN A 20 -11.20 -10.71 1.16
C ASN A 20 -11.96 -9.59 0.47
N GLN A 21 -11.24 -8.57 0.02
CA GLN A 21 -11.87 -7.41 -0.62
C GLN A 21 -11.72 -7.50 -2.14
N LYS A 22 -12.81 -7.22 -2.82
CA LYS A 22 -12.85 -7.19 -4.28
C LYS A 22 -13.12 -5.77 -4.76
N ARG A 23 -12.75 -5.49 -6.00
CA ARG A 23 -13.10 -4.24 -6.64
C ARG A 23 -14.60 -4.14 -6.77
N LYS A 24 -15.14 -2.93 -6.56
CA LYS A 24 -16.58 -2.70 -6.59
C LYS A 24 -17.16 -3.12 -7.94
N GLY A 25 -18.16 -3.99 -7.90
CA GLY A 25 -18.87 -4.43 -9.10
C GLY A 25 -18.14 -5.47 -9.94
N ALA A 26 -17.04 -6.05 -9.44
CA ALA A 26 -16.27 -7.03 -10.20
C ALA A 26 -15.71 -8.11 -9.29
N ASP A 27 -15.41 -9.27 -9.87
CA ASP A 27 -14.78 -10.37 -9.13
C ASP A 27 -13.27 -10.29 -9.32
N ILE A 28 -12.70 -9.15 -8.90
CA ILE A 28 -11.28 -8.89 -9.04
C ILE A 28 -10.72 -8.57 -7.66
N PRO A 29 -9.65 -9.26 -7.20
CA PRO A 29 -9.06 -8.96 -5.90
C PRO A 29 -8.64 -7.49 -5.82
N TYR A 30 -8.94 -6.86 -4.69
CA TYR A 30 -8.66 -5.42 -4.52
C TYR A 30 -7.18 -5.08 -4.67
N VAL A 31 -6.29 -6.02 -4.33
CA VAL A 31 -4.84 -5.80 -4.45
C VAL A 31 -4.43 -5.53 -5.90
N SER A 32 -5.22 -5.97 -6.87
CA SER A 32 -4.94 -5.66 -8.29
C SER A 32 -4.90 -4.15 -8.52
N HIS A 33 -5.83 -3.40 -7.92
CA HIS A 33 -5.84 -1.95 -7.99
C HIS A 33 -4.58 -1.35 -7.34
N LEU A 34 -4.21 -1.86 -6.18
CA LEU A 34 -3.05 -1.36 -5.45
C LEU A 34 -1.75 -1.62 -6.20
N LEU A 35 -1.64 -2.79 -6.81
CA LEU A 35 -0.49 -3.12 -7.65
C LEU A 35 -0.40 -2.18 -8.86
N ALA A 36 -1.54 -1.87 -9.48
CA ALA A 36 -1.58 -0.98 -10.62
C ALA A 36 -1.11 0.43 -10.24
N VAL A 37 -1.57 0.95 -9.10
CA VAL A 37 -1.17 2.28 -8.62
C VAL A 37 0.33 2.30 -8.32
N ALA A 38 0.84 1.29 -7.62
CA ALA A 38 2.27 1.21 -7.30
C ALA A 38 3.12 1.12 -8.57
N SER A 39 2.66 0.34 -9.55
CA SER A 39 3.35 0.23 -10.83
C SER A 39 3.46 1.59 -11.53
N LEU A 40 2.38 2.36 -11.54
CA LEU A 40 2.40 3.70 -12.14
C LEU A 40 3.38 4.64 -11.44
N VAL A 41 3.42 4.59 -10.11
CA VAL A 41 4.36 5.40 -9.33
C VAL A 41 5.80 5.09 -9.73
N LEU A 42 6.15 3.81 -9.82
CA LEU A 42 7.50 3.39 -10.18
C LEU A 42 7.84 3.75 -11.63
N GLU A 43 6.90 3.55 -12.56
CA GLU A 43 7.10 3.87 -13.97
C GLU A 43 7.29 5.36 -14.21
N HIS A 44 6.73 6.21 -13.36
CA HIS A 44 6.87 7.66 -13.47
C HIS A 44 7.98 8.23 -12.60
N GLY A 45 8.88 7.37 -12.12
CA GLY A 45 10.07 7.81 -11.39
C GLY A 45 9.87 8.12 -9.92
N GLY A 46 8.81 7.59 -9.32
CA GLY A 46 8.58 7.78 -7.89
C GLY A 46 9.58 7.04 -7.02
N THR A 47 9.67 7.45 -5.75
CA THR A 47 10.56 6.82 -4.78
C THR A 47 9.99 5.52 -4.25
N GLU A 48 10.82 4.73 -3.57
CA GLU A 48 10.34 3.53 -2.89
C GLU A 48 9.27 3.87 -1.87
N ASP A 49 9.45 4.92 -1.08
CA ASP A 49 8.44 5.35 -0.10
C ASP A 49 7.11 5.70 -0.76
N GLN A 50 7.15 6.35 -1.91
CA GLN A 50 5.94 6.66 -2.66
C GLN A 50 5.25 5.40 -3.18
N ALA A 51 6.03 4.43 -3.65
CA ALA A 51 5.48 3.16 -4.11
C ALA A 51 4.88 2.36 -2.95
N ILE A 52 5.55 2.34 -1.80
CA ILE A 52 5.03 1.70 -0.59
C ILE A 52 3.71 2.36 -0.17
N ALA A 53 3.69 3.69 -0.16
CA ALA A 53 2.47 4.42 0.18
C ALA A 53 1.34 4.12 -0.80
N ALA A 54 1.65 3.95 -2.08
CA ALA A 54 0.65 3.57 -3.08
C ALA A 54 0.02 2.21 -2.78
N LEU A 55 0.82 1.24 -2.33
CA LEU A 55 0.31 -0.07 -1.93
C LEU A 55 -0.61 0.02 -0.72
N LEU A 56 -0.36 0.96 0.18
CA LEU A 56 -1.03 1.04 1.48
C LEU A 56 -2.04 2.19 1.59
N HIS A 57 -2.24 2.96 0.51
CA HIS A 57 -3.03 4.20 0.61
C HIS A 57 -4.49 3.98 1.01
N ASP A 58 -5.06 2.82 0.67
CA ASP A 58 -6.45 2.53 1.03
C ASP A 58 -6.58 1.79 2.36
N ALA A 59 -5.46 1.38 2.97
CA ALA A 59 -5.50 0.56 4.19
C ALA A 59 -6.12 1.32 5.36
N PHE A 60 -5.83 2.60 5.47
CA PHE A 60 -6.33 3.45 6.55
C PHE A 60 -7.87 3.54 6.52
N GLU A 61 -8.44 3.81 5.35
CA GLU A 61 -9.89 3.98 5.25
C GLU A 61 -10.66 2.67 5.18
N GLU A 62 -10.06 1.66 4.53
CA GLU A 62 -10.78 0.43 4.20
C GLU A 62 -10.54 -0.70 5.20
N GLN A 63 -9.39 -0.70 5.88
CA GLN A 63 -8.97 -1.86 6.67
C GLN A 63 -8.32 -1.44 7.99
N GLY A 64 -9.11 -0.99 8.95
CA GLY A 64 -8.65 -0.83 10.32
C GLY A 64 -8.39 0.57 10.82
N GLY A 65 -8.59 1.58 10.00
CA GLY A 65 -8.50 2.97 10.44
C GLY A 65 -7.18 3.35 11.10
N ARG A 66 -7.26 4.02 12.25
CA ARG A 66 -6.08 4.55 12.93
C ARG A 66 -5.09 3.50 13.37
N ASP A 67 -5.56 2.34 13.79
CA ASP A 67 -4.64 1.27 14.21
C ASP A 67 -3.77 0.83 13.05
N THR A 68 -4.35 0.73 11.87
CA THR A 68 -3.59 0.38 10.66
C THR A 68 -2.61 1.49 10.31
N LEU A 69 -2.99 2.75 10.42
CA LEU A 69 -2.09 3.87 10.18
C LEU A 69 -0.89 3.83 11.12
N GLU A 70 -1.12 3.52 12.40
CA GLU A 70 -0.02 3.42 13.35
C GLU A 70 0.91 2.26 13.02
N ARG A 71 0.38 1.12 12.57
CA ARG A 71 1.20 0.00 12.10
C ARG A 71 2.07 0.43 10.91
N ILE A 72 1.49 1.17 9.98
CA ILE A 72 2.23 1.66 8.81
C ILE A 72 3.37 2.57 9.27
N ARG A 73 3.10 3.46 10.21
CA ARG A 73 4.12 4.37 10.74
C ARG A 73 5.26 3.60 11.41
N GLU A 74 4.92 2.59 12.22
CA GLU A 74 5.92 1.80 12.93
C GLU A 74 6.77 0.94 11.97
N GLU A 75 6.14 0.34 10.96
CA GLU A 75 6.85 -0.57 10.06
C GLU A 75 7.59 0.15 8.94
N PHE A 76 7.03 1.25 8.42
CA PHE A 76 7.55 1.88 7.20
C PHE A 76 8.04 3.31 7.41
N GLY A 77 7.79 3.89 8.57
CA GLY A 77 8.31 5.19 8.92
C GLY A 77 7.31 6.32 8.74
N GLU A 78 7.70 7.47 9.27
CA GLU A 78 6.84 8.66 9.28
C GLU A 78 6.57 9.21 7.87
N ASP A 79 7.57 9.12 6.98
CA ASP A 79 7.41 9.65 5.63
C ASP A 79 6.32 8.90 4.87
N VAL A 80 6.31 7.57 4.97
CA VAL A 80 5.26 6.75 4.35
C VAL A 80 3.90 7.07 4.99
N ALA A 81 3.85 7.14 6.31
CA ALA A 81 2.61 7.41 7.03
C ALA A 81 2.01 8.76 6.62
N LYS A 82 2.84 9.77 6.42
CA LYS A 82 2.37 11.09 5.98
C LYS A 82 1.75 11.04 4.58
N ILE A 83 2.31 10.25 3.69
CA ILE A 83 1.77 10.13 2.34
C ILE A 83 0.42 9.41 2.38
N VAL A 84 0.31 8.36 3.20
CA VAL A 84 -0.91 7.55 3.33
C VAL A 84 -2.02 8.35 4.00
N ASP A 85 -1.69 9.12 5.01
CA ASP A 85 -2.66 9.93 5.77
C ASP A 85 -3.18 11.11 4.88
#